data_a61a179053265d705250b8b7685bddef
#
_entry.id   a61a179053265d705250b8b7685bddef
#
_cell.length_a   1.000
_cell.length_b   1.000
_cell.length_c   1.000
_cell.angle_alpha   90.00
_cell.angle_beta   90.00
_cell.angle_gamma   90.00
#
_symmetry.space_group_name_H-M   'P 1'
#
loop_
_entity.id
_entity.type
_entity.pdbx_description
1 polymer ?
#
loop_
_entity_poly.entity_id
_entity_poly.type
_entity_poly.pdbx_seq_one_letter_code
_entity_poly.pdbx_strand_id
1 'polypeptide(L)'
;MRFLSVFTALLLCSPLWAQQIAVKPSQKGESSFAIISDLATYNACKSELNAYRSTVENDGLPTYLIADDWKNPEAVKEVILKLYNEDNLEGAVFVGNIPVAMIRGAQHFTSAFKMDQKEHPFFDSSVPSDRFYDDFDLKFRFLQQDSSHSHLFYYWLTGDSKQRISSDIYTGRIRSTKSGEEGFAQ
;
A
#
# COMPACT_ATOMS: atom_id res chain seq x y z
N MET A 1 51.31 -17.44 36.93
CA MET A 1 49.85 -17.28 36.73
C MET A 1 49.65 -16.53 35.41
N ARG A 2 49.18 -17.22 34.37
CA ARG A 2 48.88 -16.61 33.05
C ARG A 2 47.36 -16.41 32.95
N PHE A 3 46.92 -15.15 32.91
CA PHE A 3 45.52 -14.82 32.64
C PHE A 3 45.24 -14.95 31.14
N LEU A 4 44.38 -15.87 30.81
CA LEU A 4 43.86 -16.06 29.45
C LEU A 4 42.63 -15.13 29.27
N SER A 5 42.80 -14.04 28.51
CA SER A 5 41.72 -13.11 28.20
C SER A 5 40.91 -13.67 27.06
N VAL A 6 39.70 -14.15 27.33
CA VAL A 6 38.73 -14.59 26.31
C VAL A 6 37.99 -13.36 25.75
N PHE A 7 38.35 -12.97 24.54
CA PHE A 7 37.63 -11.95 23.79
C PHE A 7 36.37 -12.57 23.16
N THR A 8 35.22 -12.34 23.77
CA THR A 8 33.92 -12.73 23.20
C THR A 8 33.55 -11.72 22.14
N ALA A 9 33.70 -12.08 20.86
CA ALA A 9 33.21 -11.26 19.76
C ALA A 9 31.66 -11.35 19.71
N LEU A 10 30.97 -10.28 20.12
CA LEU A 10 29.54 -10.11 19.90
C LEU A 10 29.34 -9.86 18.40
N LEU A 11 28.87 -10.87 17.65
CA LEU A 11 28.31 -10.67 16.32
C LEU A 11 26.99 -9.89 16.46
N LEU A 12 27.04 -8.60 16.22
CA LEU A 12 25.86 -7.76 16.01
C LEU A 12 25.21 -8.19 14.67
N CYS A 13 24.27 -9.12 14.75
CA CYS A 13 23.37 -9.44 13.65
C CYS A 13 22.42 -8.25 13.50
N SER A 14 22.81 -7.27 12.68
CA SER A 14 21.90 -6.19 12.27
C SER A 14 20.76 -6.83 11.49
N PRO A 15 19.48 -6.64 11.87
CA PRO A 15 18.38 -7.09 11.02
C PRO A 15 18.51 -6.38 9.68
N LEU A 16 18.55 -7.14 8.59
CA LEU A 16 18.36 -6.62 7.24
C LEU A 16 16.90 -6.12 7.16
N TRP A 17 16.68 -4.89 7.54
CA TRP A 17 15.46 -4.18 7.19
C TRP A 17 15.51 -3.98 5.68
N ALA A 18 14.53 -4.50 4.97
CA ALA A 18 14.33 -4.13 3.57
C ALA A 18 14.31 -2.59 3.52
N GLN A 19 15.26 -2.01 2.79
CA GLN A 19 15.44 -0.56 2.81
C GLN A 19 14.36 0.04 1.91
N GLN A 20 13.35 0.67 2.51
CA GLN A 20 12.35 1.42 1.80
C GLN A 20 13.01 2.46 0.90
N ILE A 21 12.68 2.46 -0.37
CA ILE A 21 13.11 3.48 -1.33
C ILE A 21 12.12 4.63 -1.25
N ALA A 22 12.60 5.82 -0.94
CA ALA A 22 11.78 7.02 -0.89
C ALA A 22 12.45 8.16 -1.66
N VAL A 23 11.90 8.52 -2.82
CA VAL A 23 12.28 9.69 -3.59
C VAL A 23 11.33 10.81 -3.24
N LYS A 24 11.87 11.88 -2.65
CA LYS A 24 11.10 13.07 -2.26
C LYS A 24 10.85 13.98 -3.47
N PRO A 25 9.80 14.81 -3.44
CA PRO A 25 9.57 15.82 -4.46
C PRO A 25 10.74 16.81 -4.56
N SER A 26 10.93 17.33 -5.77
CA SER A 26 11.97 18.33 -6.05
C SER A 26 11.65 19.70 -5.49
N GLN A 27 10.37 19.98 -5.25
CA GLN A 27 9.85 21.24 -4.73
C GLN A 27 8.72 21.00 -3.73
N LYS A 28 8.42 22.00 -2.90
CA LYS A 28 7.26 21.99 -2.01
C LYS A 28 6.06 22.62 -2.73
N GLY A 29 4.84 22.21 -2.36
CA GLY A 29 3.58 22.77 -2.82
C GLY A 29 2.57 22.85 -1.67
N GLU A 30 1.36 23.29 -2.00
CA GLU A 30 0.24 23.33 -1.04
C GLU A 30 -0.28 21.94 -0.72
N SER A 31 -0.21 21.02 -1.68
CA SER A 31 -0.54 19.61 -1.55
C SER A 31 0.54 18.73 -2.19
N SER A 32 0.41 17.43 -2.06
CA SER A 32 1.34 16.46 -2.64
C SER A 32 0.62 15.23 -3.19
N PHE A 33 1.34 14.46 -4.00
CA PHE A 33 0.90 13.19 -4.59
C PHE A 33 1.89 12.09 -4.26
N ALA A 34 1.46 10.83 -4.24
CA ALA A 34 2.32 9.69 -4.02
C ALA A 34 2.17 8.61 -5.10
N ILE A 35 3.30 8.18 -5.64
CA ILE A 35 3.41 6.95 -6.43
C ILE A 35 3.96 5.87 -5.48
N ILE A 36 3.14 4.87 -5.18
CA ILE A 36 3.51 3.77 -4.28
C ILE A 36 3.67 2.51 -5.11
N SER A 37 4.86 1.92 -5.09
CA SER A 37 5.20 0.75 -5.88
C SER A 37 5.73 -0.39 -5.02
N ASP A 38 5.63 -1.63 -5.47
CA ASP A 38 6.41 -2.73 -4.93
C ASP A 38 7.85 -2.68 -5.48
N LEU A 39 8.81 -3.28 -4.74
CA LEU A 39 10.23 -3.25 -5.11
C LEU A 39 10.52 -3.93 -6.45
N ALA A 40 9.80 -4.99 -6.81
CA ALA A 40 10.03 -5.69 -8.08
C ALA A 40 9.63 -4.80 -9.25
N THR A 41 8.44 -4.19 -9.19
CA THR A 41 7.96 -3.22 -10.18
C THR A 41 8.87 -1.98 -10.23
N TYR A 42 9.27 -1.44 -9.08
CA TYR A 42 10.21 -0.31 -9.04
C TYR A 42 11.53 -0.63 -9.74
N ASN A 43 12.13 -1.79 -9.47
CA ASN A 43 13.41 -2.16 -10.07
C ASN A 43 13.31 -2.40 -11.58
N ALA A 44 12.18 -2.95 -12.04
CA ALA A 44 11.94 -3.22 -13.45
C ALA A 44 11.59 -1.95 -14.26
N CYS A 45 10.86 -0.99 -13.65
CA CYS A 45 10.30 0.19 -14.31
C CYS A 45 10.79 1.50 -13.68
N LYS A 46 12.02 1.52 -13.17
CA LYS A 46 12.55 2.67 -12.43
C LYS A 46 12.58 3.96 -13.25
N SER A 47 12.95 3.87 -14.52
CA SER A 47 13.00 5.03 -15.44
C SER A 47 11.60 5.58 -15.69
N GLU A 48 10.63 4.72 -15.95
CA GLU A 48 9.24 5.05 -16.25
C GLU A 48 8.54 5.66 -15.04
N LEU A 49 8.74 5.07 -13.86
CA LEU A 49 8.21 5.60 -12.59
C LEU A 49 8.80 6.99 -12.27
N ASN A 50 10.10 7.20 -12.52
CA ASN A 50 10.70 8.53 -12.35
C ASN A 50 10.20 9.52 -13.41
N ALA A 51 10.01 9.10 -14.67
CA ALA A 51 9.42 9.92 -15.71
C ALA A 51 7.98 10.32 -15.34
N TYR A 52 7.18 9.37 -14.88
CA TYR A 52 5.81 9.63 -14.38
C TYR A 52 5.83 10.66 -13.24
N ARG A 53 6.66 10.43 -12.21
CA ARG A 53 6.84 11.39 -11.11
C ARG A 53 7.18 12.78 -11.62
N SER A 54 8.17 12.88 -12.51
CA SER A 54 8.61 14.17 -13.04
C SER A 54 7.52 14.87 -13.87
N THR A 55 6.71 14.11 -14.60
CA THR A 55 5.57 14.66 -15.36
C THR A 55 4.55 15.29 -14.43
N VAL A 56 4.17 14.58 -13.36
CA VAL A 56 3.22 15.11 -12.37
C VAL A 56 3.78 16.34 -11.64
N GLU A 57 5.09 16.33 -11.31
CA GLU A 57 5.76 17.50 -10.73
C GLU A 57 5.80 18.69 -11.68
N ASN A 58 5.99 18.47 -12.98
CA ASN A 58 5.96 19.54 -13.99
C ASN A 58 4.57 20.16 -14.15
N ASP A 59 3.51 19.39 -13.86
CA ASP A 59 2.14 19.89 -13.80
C ASP A 59 1.85 20.66 -12.49
N GLY A 60 2.85 20.77 -11.60
CA GLY A 60 2.80 21.59 -10.38
C GLY A 60 2.45 20.84 -9.10
N LEU A 61 2.33 19.50 -9.14
CA LEU A 61 1.98 18.70 -7.97
C LEU A 61 3.21 17.95 -7.42
N PRO A 62 3.81 18.38 -6.29
CA PRO A 62 4.93 17.69 -5.64
C PRO A 62 4.65 16.22 -5.44
N THR A 63 5.52 15.35 -5.97
CA THR A 63 5.24 13.91 -6.05
C THR A 63 6.31 13.06 -5.37
N TYR A 64 5.87 12.26 -4.40
CA TYR A 64 6.66 11.22 -3.78
C TYR A 64 6.68 9.96 -4.65
N LEU A 65 7.82 9.28 -4.73
CA LEU A 65 7.90 7.91 -5.27
C LEU A 65 8.46 7.01 -4.17
N ILE A 66 7.64 6.10 -3.70
CA ILE A 66 7.97 5.23 -2.58
C ILE A 66 7.81 3.78 -3.00
N ALA A 67 8.86 2.98 -2.78
CA ALA A 67 8.84 1.56 -3.07
C ALA A 67 9.34 0.74 -1.88
N ASP A 68 8.66 -0.36 -1.60
CA ASP A 68 8.99 -1.27 -0.52
C ASP A 68 8.54 -2.70 -0.85
N ASP A 69 9.02 -3.65 -0.07
CA ASP A 69 8.47 -5.00 0.01
C ASP A 69 7.28 -4.99 0.99
N TRP A 70 6.14 -4.51 0.51
CA TRP A 70 4.95 -4.29 1.32
C TRP A 70 4.40 -5.58 1.92
N LYS A 71 4.52 -5.73 3.22
CA LYS A 71 4.10 -6.95 3.92
C LYS A 71 2.59 -7.08 4.08
N ASN A 72 1.89 -5.96 4.21
CA ASN A 72 0.44 -5.91 4.44
C ASN A 72 -0.12 -4.53 4.06
N PRO A 73 -1.45 -4.40 3.96
CA PRO A 73 -2.11 -3.12 3.69
C PRO A 73 -1.84 -2.05 4.75
N GLU A 74 -1.66 -2.42 6.01
CA GLU A 74 -1.40 -1.47 7.10
C GLU A 74 -0.09 -0.72 6.88
N ALA A 75 0.96 -1.39 6.42
CA ALA A 75 2.25 -0.76 6.14
C ALA A 75 2.14 0.31 5.03
N VAL A 76 1.34 0.06 4.01
CA VAL A 76 1.05 1.04 2.96
C VAL A 76 0.24 2.20 3.52
N LYS A 77 -0.82 1.90 4.30
CA LYS A 77 -1.68 2.92 4.92
C LYS A 77 -0.91 3.83 5.87
N GLU A 78 0.05 3.29 6.62
CA GLU A 78 0.91 4.07 7.53
C GLU A 78 1.70 5.14 6.77
N VAL A 79 2.28 4.79 5.61
CA VAL A 79 2.99 5.74 4.75
C VAL A 79 2.04 6.81 4.21
N ILE A 80 0.85 6.42 3.76
CA ILE A 80 -0.18 7.35 3.27
C ILE A 80 -0.58 8.33 4.36
N LEU A 81 -0.90 7.84 5.56
CA LEU A 81 -1.28 8.67 6.70
C LEU A 81 -0.18 9.63 7.11
N LYS A 82 1.09 9.18 7.07
CA LYS A 82 2.23 10.04 7.34
C LYS A 82 2.30 11.19 6.34
N LEU A 83 2.23 10.90 5.04
CA LEU A 83 2.27 11.93 4.00
C LEU A 83 1.05 12.86 4.05
N TYR A 84 -0.12 12.33 4.37
CA TYR A 84 -1.34 13.11 4.57
C TYR A 84 -1.17 14.16 5.68
N ASN A 85 -0.64 13.73 6.82
CA ASN A 85 -0.47 14.60 7.99
C ASN A 85 0.71 15.59 7.88
N GLU A 86 1.81 15.18 7.21
CA GLU A 86 3.05 15.95 7.18
C GLU A 86 3.20 16.80 5.91
N ASP A 87 2.63 16.34 4.78
CA ASP A 87 2.89 16.89 3.45
C ASP A 87 1.60 17.13 2.63
N ASN A 88 0.44 17.20 3.29
CA ASN A 88 -0.87 17.46 2.70
C ASN A 88 -1.13 16.57 1.46
N LEU A 89 -0.96 15.25 1.60
CA LEU A 89 -1.20 14.31 0.52
C LEU A 89 -2.67 14.41 0.06
N GLU A 90 -2.89 14.72 -1.21
CA GLU A 90 -4.24 14.78 -1.81
C GLU A 90 -4.60 13.52 -2.59
N GLY A 91 -3.61 12.73 -3.02
CA GLY A 91 -3.86 11.50 -3.78
C GLY A 91 -2.66 10.57 -3.87
N ALA A 92 -2.95 9.31 -4.21
CA ALA A 92 -1.94 8.28 -4.44
C ALA A 92 -2.29 7.35 -5.61
N VAL A 93 -1.27 6.84 -6.29
CA VAL A 93 -1.39 5.76 -7.25
C VAL A 93 -0.58 4.56 -6.78
N PHE A 94 -1.21 3.39 -6.79
CA PHE A 94 -0.59 2.11 -6.47
C PHE A 94 -0.14 1.43 -7.75
N VAL A 95 1.16 1.21 -7.92
CA VAL A 95 1.75 0.66 -9.14
C VAL A 95 2.36 -0.70 -8.84
N GLY A 96 1.91 -1.72 -9.58
CA GLY A 96 2.38 -3.08 -9.43
C GLY A 96 1.61 -3.92 -8.40
N ASN A 97 2.33 -4.74 -7.63
CA ASN A 97 1.74 -5.72 -6.73
C ASN A 97 1.60 -5.18 -5.29
N ILE A 98 0.86 -4.08 -5.16
CA ILE A 98 0.54 -3.52 -3.83
C ILE A 98 -0.53 -4.39 -3.16
N PRO A 99 -0.43 -4.67 -1.85
CA PRO A 99 -1.44 -5.42 -1.11
C PRO A 99 -2.87 -4.94 -1.40
N VAL A 100 -3.80 -5.86 -1.44
CA VAL A 100 -5.22 -5.58 -1.71
C VAL A 100 -6.04 -5.89 -0.47
N ALA A 101 -6.75 -4.88 0.02
CA ALA A 101 -7.72 -5.08 1.09
C ALA A 101 -9.04 -5.61 0.50
N MET A 102 -9.40 -6.83 0.93
CA MET A 102 -10.64 -7.51 0.59
C MET A 102 -11.64 -7.27 1.73
N ILE A 103 -12.66 -6.46 1.49
CA ILE A 103 -13.54 -5.96 2.55
C ILE A 103 -14.85 -6.75 2.60
N ARG A 104 -15.19 -7.24 3.79
CA ARG A 104 -16.47 -7.84 4.13
C ARG A 104 -17.26 -6.90 5.04
N GLY A 105 -18.59 -7.05 5.05
CA GLY A 105 -19.47 -6.18 5.85
C GLY A 105 -19.76 -4.82 5.23
N ALA A 106 -19.29 -4.58 4.01
CA ALA A 106 -19.35 -3.28 3.33
C ALA A 106 -20.23 -3.30 2.06
N GLN A 107 -21.09 -4.31 1.86
CA GLN A 107 -21.92 -4.42 0.65
C GLN A 107 -22.87 -3.25 0.45
N HIS A 108 -23.21 -2.51 1.50
CA HIS A 108 -24.03 -1.30 1.39
C HIS A 108 -23.31 -0.16 0.67
N PHE A 109 -21.97 -0.22 0.55
CA PHE A 109 -21.16 0.73 -0.23
C PHE A 109 -21.15 0.40 -1.73
N THR A 110 -21.63 -0.76 -2.13
CA THR A 110 -21.62 -1.19 -3.53
C THR A 110 -23.02 -1.18 -4.12
N SER A 111 -23.12 -0.86 -5.40
CA SER A 111 -24.40 -0.93 -6.15
C SER A 111 -24.66 -2.31 -6.75
N ALA A 112 -23.62 -3.08 -7.08
CA ALA A 112 -23.71 -4.30 -7.87
C ALA A 112 -23.45 -5.59 -7.09
N PHE A 113 -22.42 -5.60 -6.23
CA PHE A 113 -22.04 -6.81 -5.50
C PHE A 113 -22.91 -7.00 -4.26
N LYS A 114 -23.82 -7.98 -4.32
CA LYS A 114 -24.69 -8.38 -3.23
C LYS A 114 -24.69 -9.91 -3.09
N MET A 115 -24.34 -10.40 -1.91
CA MET A 115 -24.24 -11.81 -1.59
C MET A 115 -24.63 -12.04 -0.15
N ASP A 116 -25.29 -13.15 0.18
CA ASP A 116 -25.57 -13.50 1.58
C ASP A 116 -24.25 -13.90 2.28
N GLN A 117 -23.73 -12.98 3.07
CA GLN A 117 -22.48 -13.18 3.78
C GLN A 117 -22.58 -14.15 4.95
N LYS A 118 -23.77 -14.61 5.33
CA LYS A 118 -23.96 -15.68 6.33
C LYS A 118 -23.75 -17.05 5.71
N GLU A 119 -24.14 -17.21 4.44
CA GLU A 119 -24.08 -18.48 3.72
C GLU A 119 -22.77 -18.66 2.96
N HIS A 120 -22.10 -17.54 2.61
CA HIS A 120 -20.87 -17.57 1.82
C HIS A 120 -19.64 -17.24 2.67
N PRO A 121 -18.53 -17.97 2.51
CA PRO A 121 -17.28 -17.69 3.21
C PRO A 121 -16.72 -16.30 2.84
N PHE A 122 -15.86 -15.75 3.69
CA PHE A 122 -15.39 -14.38 3.52
C PHE A 122 -14.54 -14.19 2.25
N PHE A 123 -13.82 -15.19 1.78
CA PHE A 123 -13.04 -15.10 0.54
C PHE A 123 -13.92 -15.00 -0.71
N ASP A 124 -15.14 -15.55 -0.71
CA ASP A 124 -16.10 -15.42 -1.81
C ASP A 124 -16.96 -14.16 -1.71
N SER A 125 -17.20 -13.69 -0.48
CA SER A 125 -18.15 -12.61 -0.17
C SER A 125 -17.50 -11.28 0.18
N SER A 126 -16.18 -11.16 0.03
CA SER A 126 -15.45 -9.90 0.19
C SER A 126 -15.19 -9.23 -1.16
N VAL A 127 -15.10 -7.91 -1.15
CA VAL A 127 -14.80 -7.09 -2.33
C VAL A 127 -13.46 -6.40 -2.19
N PRO A 128 -12.62 -6.32 -3.25
CA PRO A 128 -11.43 -5.50 -3.23
C PRO A 128 -11.81 -4.03 -3.11
N SER A 129 -11.13 -3.30 -2.24
CA SER A 129 -11.46 -1.88 -2.04
C SER A 129 -10.28 -1.07 -1.56
N ASP A 130 -9.91 -0.07 -2.35
CA ASP A 130 -8.90 0.91 -1.97
C ASP A 130 -9.44 1.96 -0.97
N ARG A 131 -10.75 1.88 -0.59
CA ARG A 131 -11.31 2.63 0.56
C ARG A 131 -10.59 2.34 1.88
N PHE A 132 -9.89 1.22 1.95
CA PHE A 132 -8.99 0.92 3.06
C PHE A 132 -7.87 1.96 3.20
N TYR A 133 -7.39 2.50 2.07
CA TYR A 133 -6.25 3.40 1.99
C TYR A 133 -6.63 4.88 1.96
N ASP A 134 -7.82 5.21 1.47
CA ASP A 134 -8.18 6.58 1.13
C ASP A 134 -9.37 7.16 1.94
N ASP A 135 -9.99 6.36 2.80
CA ASP A 135 -11.02 6.80 3.74
C ASP A 135 -10.54 6.46 5.17
N PHE A 136 -10.06 7.47 5.88
CA PHE A 136 -9.40 7.26 7.18
C PHE A 136 -10.39 7.11 8.35
N ASP A 137 -11.64 7.43 8.13
CA ASP A 137 -12.74 7.26 9.08
C ASP A 137 -13.28 5.83 9.13
N LEU A 138 -12.97 5.01 8.12
CA LEU A 138 -13.38 3.62 8.08
C LEU A 138 -12.49 2.75 8.98
N LYS A 139 -13.14 1.96 9.85
CA LYS A 139 -12.47 1.06 10.77
C LYS A 139 -12.62 -0.38 10.31
N PHE A 140 -11.49 -1.03 10.19
CA PHE A 140 -11.42 -2.41 9.70
C PHE A 140 -10.77 -3.31 10.74
N ARG A 141 -11.30 -4.52 10.87
CA ARG A 141 -10.70 -5.60 11.65
C ARG A 141 -10.10 -6.62 10.68
N PHE A 142 -8.82 -6.87 10.82
CA PHE A 142 -8.14 -7.92 10.08
C PHE A 142 -8.75 -9.29 10.37
N LEU A 143 -8.95 -10.09 9.34
CA LEU A 143 -9.44 -11.47 9.42
C LEU A 143 -8.32 -12.47 9.16
N GLN A 144 -7.77 -12.43 7.94
CA GLN A 144 -6.62 -13.24 7.56
C GLN A 144 -5.99 -12.76 6.23
N GLN A 145 -4.81 -13.26 5.93
CA GLN A 145 -4.20 -13.19 4.59
C GLN A 145 -4.61 -14.42 3.79
N ASP A 146 -4.79 -14.28 2.47
CA ASP A 146 -5.06 -15.41 1.59
C ASP A 146 -3.84 -16.33 1.49
N SER A 147 -4.06 -17.64 1.63
CA SER A 147 -2.98 -18.63 1.59
C SER A 147 -2.47 -18.92 0.19
N SER A 148 -3.28 -18.67 -0.83
CA SER A 148 -2.98 -18.94 -2.25
C SER A 148 -2.55 -17.67 -3.00
N HIS A 149 -3.00 -16.50 -2.52
CA HIS A 149 -2.75 -15.20 -3.13
C HIS A 149 -2.20 -14.23 -2.08
N SER A 150 -0.92 -14.29 -1.80
CA SER A 150 -0.25 -13.57 -0.70
C SER A 150 -0.44 -12.05 -0.68
N HIS A 151 -0.91 -11.45 -1.79
CA HIS A 151 -1.23 -10.03 -1.87
C HIS A 151 -2.66 -9.68 -1.46
N LEU A 152 -3.54 -10.67 -1.16
CA LEU A 152 -4.91 -10.46 -0.71
C LEU A 152 -5.01 -10.59 0.81
N PHE A 153 -5.62 -9.58 1.44
CA PHE A 153 -5.80 -9.48 2.88
C PHE A 153 -7.26 -9.19 3.19
N TYR A 154 -7.90 -10.02 4.00
CA TYR A 154 -9.32 -9.95 4.30
C TYR A 154 -9.59 -9.16 5.57
N TYR A 155 -10.57 -8.27 5.49
CA TYR A 155 -10.98 -7.41 6.57
C TYR A 155 -12.49 -7.38 6.72
N TRP A 156 -12.93 -7.09 7.93
CA TRP A 156 -14.32 -6.79 8.24
C TRP A 156 -14.47 -5.30 8.53
N LEU A 157 -15.41 -4.63 7.86
CA LEU A 157 -15.83 -3.29 8.24
C LEU A 157 -16.59 -3.40 9.56
N THR A 158 -16.09 -2.74 10.62
CA THR A 158 -16.66 -2.85 11.95
C THR A 158 -17.96 -2.05 12.09
N GLY A 159 -18.86 -2.48 12.98
CA GLY A 159 -20.15 -1.82 13.17
C GLY A 159 -20.04 -0.42 13.79
N ASP A 160 -18.95 -0.12 14.48
CA ASP A 160 -18.62 1.19 15.06
C ASP A 160 -17.86 2.10 14.07
N SER A 161 -17.61 1.63 12.85
CA SER A 161 -17.05 2.42 11.76
C SER A 161 -18.09 3.40 11.23
N LYS A 162 -17.62 4.48 10.59
CA LYS A 162 -18.45 5.27 9.68
C LYS A 162 -19.08 4.36 8.63
N GLN A 163 -20.39 4.47 8.43
CA GLN A 163 -21.15 3.60 7.54
C GLN A 163 -21.46 4.30 6.19
N ARG A 164 -20.58 5.19 5.78
CA ARG A 164 -20.64 5.88 4.48
C ARG A 164 -19.22 6.15 3.97
N ILE A 165 -19.03 6.20 2.67
CA ILE A 165 -17.76 6.58 2.05
C ILE A 165 -17.60 8.11 2.11
N SER A 166 -16.39 8.54 2.51
CA SER A 166 -15.97 9.93 2.50
C SER A 166 -14.46 9.95 2.36
N SER A 167 -13.97 9.85 1.12
CA SER A 167 -12.53 9.77 0.85
C SER A 167 -11.83 11.04 1.30
N ASP A 168 -10.72 10.88 2.02
CA ASP A 168 -9.83 11.95 2.46
C ASP A 168 -8.83 12.32 1.36
N ILE A 169 -8.45 11.32 0.56
CA ILE A 169 -7.60 11.46 -0.62
C ILE A 169 -8.21 10.72 -1.80
N TYR A 170 -7.75 10.98 -3.03
CA TYR A 170 -8.10 10.12 -4.16
C TYR A 170 -7.05 9.04 -4.39
N THR A 171 -7.47 7.87 -4.85
CA THR A 171 -6.57 6.76 -5.14
C THR A 171 -6.85 6.14 -6.50
N GLY A 172 -5.81 5.58 -7.10
CA GLY A 172 -5.89 4.80 -8.33
C GLY A 172 -4.93 3.62 -8.29
N ARG A 173 -5.17 2.61 -9.15
CA ARG A 173 -4.31 1.42 -9.20
C ARG A 173 -3.93 1.09 -10.63
N ILE A 174 -2.64 0.91 -10.86
CA ILE A 174 -2.04 0.43 -12.11
C ILE A 174 -1.45 -0.94 -11.85
N ARG A 175 -2.06 -1.96 -12.41
CA ARG A 175 -1.58 -3.34 -12.26
C ARG A 175 -1.61 -4.02 -13.61
N SER A 176 -0.51 -4.68 -13.98
CA SER A 176 -0.47 -5.51 -15.16
C SER A 176 -1.38 -6.73 -15.01
N THR A 177 -2.05 -7.10 -16.09
CA THR A 177 -2.79 -8.36 -16.21
C THR A 177 -1.89 -9.54 -16.57
N LYS A 178 -0.64 -9.25 -16.97
CA LYS A 178 0.38 -10.24 -17.30
C LYS A 178 1.41 -10.34 -16.21
N SER A 179 2.10 -11.47 -16.11
CA SER A 179 3.17 -11.71 -15.15
C SER A 179 4.55 -11.63 -15.83
N GLY A 180 5.60 -11.39 -15.02
CA GLY A 180 6.98 -11.34 -15.49
C GLY A 180 7.27 -10.13 -16.38
N GLU A 181 8.24 -10.28 -17.28
CA GLU A 181 8.72 -9.20 -18.16
C GLU A 181 7.62 -8.59 -19.05
N GLU A 182 6.67 -9.41 -19.52
CA GLU A 182 5.53 -8.91 -20.30
C GLU A 182 4.62 -7.98 -19.48
N GLY A 183 4.54 -8.18 -18.16
CA GLY A 183 3.77 -7.33 -17.25
C GLY A 183 4.41 -5.97 -17.05
N PHE A 184 5.73 -5.89 -17.08
CA PHE A 184 6.46 -4.62 -16.93
C PHE A 184 6.48 -3.79 -18.22
N ALA A 185 6.18 -4.40 -19.37
CA ALA A 185 6.16 -3.71 -20.66
C ALA A 185 4.81 -3.02 -20.99
N GLN A 186 3.82 -3.13 -20.12
CA GLN A 186 2.50 -2.47 -20.24
C GLN A 186 2.49 -1.12 -19.54
#